data_2901e3b5430bb3a2b28ac2b4f3d43a3f
#
_entry.id   2901e3b5430bb3a2b28ac2b4f3d43a3f
#
_cell.length_a   1.000
_cell.length_b   1.000
_cell.length_c   1.000
_cell.angle_alpha   90.00
_cell.angle_beta   90.00
_cell.angle_gamma   90.00
#
_symmetry.space_group_name_H-M   'P 1'
#
loop_
_entity.id
_entity.type
_entity.pdbx_description
1 polymer ?
#
loop_
_entity_poly.entity_id
_entity_poly.type
_entity_poly.pdbx_seq_one_letter_code
_entity_poly.pdbx_strand_id
1 'polypeptide(L)'
;AGFLGAFWFMVCEYIGECRRSIRITPIVVYAALSLILLAISGESKVLRFCYYSCRAAFMFWILAYGAVHYLRTKDQVERQRLGRYKNHCVALALLGMVMVAEDALFFLVLSTDTITLGPITLSAERNYAENVLMMVCAAMTCWFALRQLNIHSNTSPVVDDTLRYRQTAEDLLVYAKRHQLTAREQEVLDYI
;
A
#
# COMPACT_ATOMS: atom_id res chain seq x y z
N ALA A 1 -8.38 10.63 -0.55
CA ALA A 1 -9.06 9.34 -0.72
C ALA A 1 -8.56 8.58 -1.96
N GLY A 2 -8.45 9.22 -3.14
CA GLY A 2 -8.10 8.55 -4.38
C GLY A 2 -6.75 7.82 -4.38
N PHE A 3 -5.72 8.46 -3.84
CA PHE A 3 -4.37 7.90 -3.81
C PHE A 3 -4.27 6.61 -2.96
N LEU A 4 -4.77 6.63 -1.74
CA LEU A 4 -4.78 5.45 -0.87
C LEU A 4 -5.66 4.33 -1.45
N GLY A 5 -6.73 4.69 -2.17
CA GLY A 5 -7.52 3.74 -2.93
C GLY A 5 -6.71 3.06 -4.04
N ALA A 6 -5.93 3.82 -4.81
CA ALA A 6 -5.05 3.27 -5.84
C ALA A 6 -3.97 2.35 -5.23
N PHE A 7 -3.38 2.75 -4.11
CA PHE A 7 -2.43 1.93 -3.36
C PHE A 7 -3.07 0.61 -2.89
N TRP A 8 -4.31 0.66 -2.37
CA TRP A 8 -5.07 -0.53 -2.00
C TRP A 8 -5.33 -1.46 -3.20
N PHE A 9 -5.73 -0.91 -4.35
CA PHE A 9 -5.90 -1.71 -5.57
C PHE A 9 -4.60 -2.40 -5.99
N MET A 10 -3.46 -1.69 -5.93
CA MET A 10 -2.14 -2.27 -6.21
C MET A 10 -1.85 -3.45 -5.26
N VAL A 11 -2.12 -3.29 -3.96
CA VAL A 11 -1.91 -4.36 -2.97
C VAL A 11 -2.83 -5.55 -3.25
N CYS A 12 -4.11 -5.32 -3.57
CA CYS A 12 -5.04 -6.39 -3.95
C CYS A 12 -4.59 -7.13 -5.20
N GLU A 13 -4.07 -6.42 -6.20
CA GLU A 13 -3.52 -7.01 -7.42
C GLU A 13 -2.29 -7.86 -7.13
N TYR A 14 -1.38 -7.33 -6.31
CA TYR A 14 -0.17 -8.05 -5.90
C TYR A 14 -0.49 -9.34 -5.11
N ILE A 15 -1.45 -9.27 -4.17
CA ILE A 15 -1.91 -10.42 -3.38
C ILE A 15 -2.74 -11.38 -4.24
N GLY A 16 -3.31 -10.88 -5.34
CA GLY A 16 -4.15 -11.67 -6.22
C GLY A 16 -5.59 -11.80 -5.76
N GLU A 17 -6.08 -10.85 -5.01
CA GLU A 17 -7.48 -10.84 -4.58
C GLU A 17 -8.42 -10.54 -5.76
N CYS A 18 -9.29 -11.50 -6.10
CA CYS A 18 -10.22 -11.38 -7.23
C CYS A 18 -11.62 -10.90 -6.81
N ARG A 19 -11.95 -10.92 -5.52
CA ARG A 19 -13.29 -10.58 -5.04
C ARG A 19 -13.54 -9.08 -5.10
N ARG A 20 -14.43 -8.64 -5.97
CA ARG A 20 -14.81 -7.22 -6.14
C ARG A 20 -15.23 -6.56 -4.82
N SER A 21 -15.94 -7.28 -3.97
CA SER A 21 -16.39 -6.78 -2.67
C SER A 21 -15.20 -6.39 -1.79
N ILE A 22 -14.17 -7.23 -1.67
CA ILE A 22 -12.98 -6.94 -0.86
C ILE A 22 -12.19 -5.76 -1.44
N ARG A 23 -12.14 -5.62 -2.76
CA ARG A 23 -11.45 -4.52 -3.42
C ARG A 23 -12.14 -3.17 -3.22
N ILE A 24 -13.46 -3.12 -3.30
CA ILE A 24 -14.23 -1.87 -3.35
C ILE A 24 -14.71 -1.43 -1.96
N THR A 25 -15.21 -2.36 -1.13
CA THR A 25 -15.83 -2.03 0.16
C THR A 25 -14.93 -1.19 1.08
N PRO A 26 -13.64 -1.50 1.29
CA PRO A 26 -12.79 -0.69 2.18
C PRO A 26 -12.64 0.75 1.69
N ILE A 27 -12.56 0.96 0.38
CA ILE A 27 -12.46 2.31 -0.22
C ILE A 27 -13.74 3.10 0.01
N VAL A 28 -14.89 2.47 -0.23
CA VAL A 28 -16.20 3.12 -0.04
C VAL A 28 -16.40 3.48 1.44
N VAL A 29 -16.08 2.55 2.35
CA VAL A 29 -16.18 2.80 3.80
C VAL A 29 -15.25 3.95 4.21
N TYR A 30 -13.99 3.93 3.75
CA TYR A 30 -13.04 5.00 4.03
C TYR A 30 -13.51 6.35 3.48
N ALA A 31 -14.00 6.40 2.25
CA ALA A 31 -14.50 7.62 1.64
C ALA A 31 -15.74 8.16 2.35
N ALA A 32 -16.70 7.28 2.68
CA ALA A 32 -17.91 7.66 3.41
C ALA A 32 -17.55 8.18 4.83
N LEU A 33 -16.68 7.48 5.56
CA LEU A 33 -16.23 7.91 6.88
C LEU A 33 -15.51 9.26 6.82
N SER A 34 -14.63 9.45 5.84
CA SER A 34 -13.93 10.73 5.65
C SER A 34 -14.88 11.88 5.35
N LEU A 35 -15.92 11.66 4.54
CA LEU A 35 -16.94 12.67 4.24
C LEU A 35 -17.82 12.99 5.45
N ILE A 36 -18.22 11.98 6.21
CA ILE A 36 -19.01 12.16 7.45
C ILE A 36 -18.20 12.96 8.47
N LEU A 37 -16.95 12.56 8.71
CA LEU A 37 -16.07 13.27 9.65
C LEU A 37 -15.82 14.71 9.19
N LEU A 38 -15.64 14.95 7.90
CA LEU A 38 -15.48 16.30 7.36
C LEU A 38 -16.74 17.16 7.58
N ALA A 39 -17.93 16.60 7.36
CA ALA A 39 -19.19 17.30 7.54
C ALA A 39 -19.48 17.67 9.01
N ILE A 40 -19.03 16.82 9.96
CA ILE A 40 -19.28 16.99 11.39
C ILE A 40 -18.13 17.73 12.09
N SER A 41 -16.93 17.79 11.49
CA SER A 41 -15.69 18.20 12.18
C SER A 41 -15.71 19.64 12.72
N GLY A 42 -16.51 20.55 12.18
CA GLY A 42 -16.74 21.90 12.70
C GLY A 42 -15.54 22.49 13.49
N GLU A 43 -15.80 22.98 14.68
CA GLU A 43 -14.77 23.56 15.57
C GLU A 43 -14.13 22.54 16.54
N SER A 44 -14.60 21.28 16.55
CA SER A 44 -14.13 20.29 17.51
C SER A 44 -12.74 19.74 17.14
N LYS A 45 -11.74 19.99 18.00
CA LYS A 45 -10.36 19.48 17.82
C LYS A 45 -10.29 17.95 17.73
N VAL A 46 -11.09 17.27 18.55
CA VAL A 46 -11.14 15.80 18.55
C VAL A 46 -11.66 15.27 17.22
N LEU A 47 -12.68 15.89 16.64
CA LEU A 47 -13.21 15.47 15.35
C LEU A 47 -12.24 15.78 14.19
N ARG A 48 -11.50 16.88 14.28
CA ARG A 48 -10.40 17.16 13.36
C ARG A 48 -9.31 16.09 13.46
N PHE A 49 -8.87 15.75 14.67
CA PHE A 49 -7.93 14.64 14.88
C PHE A 49 -8.44 13.34 14.27
N CYS A 50 -9.71 12.95 14.51
CA CYS A 50 -10.31 11.76 13.93
C CYS A 50 -10.31 11.81 12.38
N TYR A 51 -10.59 12.98 11.80
CA TYR A 51 -10.59 13.15 10.33
C TYR A 51 -9.19 12.93 9.75
N TYR A 52 -8.14 13.52 10.33
CA TYR A 52 -6.76 13.33 9.86
C TYR A 52 -6.27 11.91 10.11
N SER A 53 -6.53 11.35 11.28
CA SER A 53 -6.16 9.97 11.64
C SER A 53 -6.88 8.89 10.81
N CYS A 54 -8.01 9.21 10.16
CA CYS A 54 -8.73 8.28 9.29
C CYS A 54 -7.85 7.74 8.13
N ARG A 55 -6.93 8.56 7.64
CA ARG A 55 -5.96 8.16 6.58
C ARG A 55 -4.97 7.12 7.10
N ALA A 56 -4.43 7.35 8.31
CA ALA A 56 -3.55 6.38 8.97
C ALA A 56 -4.29 5.07 9.27
N ALA A 57 -5.53 5.16 9.75
CA ALA A 57 -6.36 3.98 10.01
C ALA A 57 -6.55 3.13 8.75
N PHE A 58 -6.81 3.75 7.60
CA PHE A 58 -6.92 3.04 6.34
C PHE A 58 -5.58 2.43 5.89
N MET A 59 -4.45 3.13 6.09
CA MET A 59 -3.12 2.58 5.83
C MET A 59 -2.83 1.36 6.71
N PHE A 60 -3.12 1.44 8.02
CA PHE A 60 -2.95 0.29 8.91
C PHE A 60 -3.86 -0.88 8.54
N TRP A 61 -5.06 -0.60 8.05
CA TRP A 61 -5.94 -1.64 7.48
C TRP A 61 -5.26 -2.36 6.31
N ILE A 62 -4.66 -1.63 5.36
CA ILE A 62 -3.95 -2.22 4.22
C ILE A 62 -2.81 -3.11 4.70
N LEU A 63 -1.99 -2.61 5.63
CA LEU A 63 -0.86 -3.35 6.19
C LEU A 63 -1.31 -4.59 6.96
N ALA A 64 -2.36 -4.47 7.77
CA ALA A 64 -2.93 -5.58 8.52
C ALA A 64 -3.50 -6.67 7.60
N TYR A 65 -4.20 -6.28 6.53
CA TYR A 65 -4.69 -7.21 5.53
C TYR A 65 -3.55 -7.98 4.86
N GLY A 66 -2.50 -7.27 4.42
CA GLY A 66 -1.31 -7.89 3.85
C GLY A 66 -0.62 -8.83 4.82
N ALA A 67 -0.47 -8.44 6.10
CA ALA A 67 0.12 -9.27 7.14
C ALA A 67 -0.70 -10.54 7.41
N VAL A 68 -2.02 -10.42 7.51
CA VAL A 68 -2.92 -11.57 7.70
C VAL A 68 -2.83 -12.53 6.53
N HIS A 69 -2.78 -12.00 5.30
CA HIS A 69 -2.62 -12.82 4.11
C HIS A 69 -1.29 -13.55 4.12
N TYR A 70 -0.18 -12.86 4.43
CA TYR A 70 1.15 -13.46 4.58
C TYR A 70 1.18 -14.60 5.60
N LEU A 71 0.54 -14.41 6.76
CA LEU A 71 0.49 -15.42 7.82
C LEU A 71 -0.37 -16.64 7.45
N ARG A 72 -1.42 -16.44 6.65
CA ARG A 72 -2.33 -17.52 6.20
C ARG A 72 -1.79 -18.31 5.02
N THR A 73 -0.86 -17.74 4.26
CA THR A 73 -0.28 -18.39 3.08
C THR A 73 0.59 -19.57 3.49
N LYS A 74 0.20 -20.78 3.08
CA LYS A 74 0.93 -22.03 3.34
C LYS A 74 1.96 -22.36 2.27
N ASP A 75 1.80 -21.79 1.08
CA ASP A 75 2.71 -22.00 -0.04
C ASP A 75 4.03 -21.27 0.20
N GLN A 76 5.15 -22.00 0.18
CA GLN A 76 6.47 -21.42 0.43
C GLN A 76 6.87 -20.38 -0.64
N VAL A 77 6.54 -20.63 -1.90
CA VAL A 77 6.89 -19.74 -3.02
C VAL A 77 6.14 -18.40 -2.88
N GLU A 78 4.84 -18.46 -2.63
CA GLU A 78 4.03 -17.25 -2.43
C GLU A 78 4.44 -16.50 -1.17
N ARG A 79 4.73 -17.21 -0.09
CA ARG A 79 5.23 -16.63 1.17
C ARG A 79 6.56 -15.91 0.97
N GLN A 80 7.47 -16.49 0.18
CA GLN A 80 8.75 -15.87 -0.13
C GLN A 80 8.57 -14.61 -0.98
N ARG A 81 7.66 -14.64 -1.95
CA ARG A 81 7.26 -13.47 -2.77
C ARG A 81 6.73 -12.32 -1.91
N LEU A 82 5.78 -12.60 -1.01
CA LEU A 82 5.21 -11.61 -0.09
C LEU A 82 6.26 -11.10 0.90
N GLY A 83 7.14 -11.97 1.39
CA GLY A 83 8.21 -11.65 2.34
C GLY A 83 9.22 -10.62 1.82
N ARG A 84 9.37 -10.48 0.51
CA ARG A 84 10.27 -9.51 -0.14
C ARG A 84 9.96 -8.06 0.26
N TYR A 85 8.68 -7.75 0.51
CA TYR A 85 8.24 -6.40 0.89
C TYR A 85 8.06 -6.20 2.39
N LYS A 86 8.45 -7.16 3.22
CA LYS A 86 8.29 -7.09 4.69
C LYS A 86 8.91 -5.81 5.27
N ASN A 87 10.13 -5.47 4.87
CA ASN A 87 10.81 -4.28 5.39
C ASN A 87 10.09 -2.98 4.97
N HIS A 88 9.53 -2.94 3.76
CA HIS A 88 8.74 -1.80 3.30
C HIS A 88 7.44 -1.67 4.10
N CYS A 89 6.77 -2.79 4.41
CA CYS A 89 5.57 -2.77 5.26
C CYS A 89 5.89 -2.28 6.68
N VAL A 90 7.03 -2.70 7.25
CA VAL A 90 7.48 -2.21 8.57
C VAL A 90 7.78 -0.71 8.51
N ALA A 91 8.49 -0.24 7.49
CA ALA A 91 8.79 1.18 7.32
C ALA A 91 7.50 2.03 7.17
N LEU A 92 6.53 1.56 6.37
CA LEU A 92 5.23 2.21 6.24
C LEU A 92 4.44 2.23 7.55
N ALA A 93 4.50 1.14 8.33
CA ALA A 93 3.84 1.09 9.64
C ALA A 93 4.46 2.10 10.63
N LEU A 94 5.79 2.17 10.68
CA LEU A 94 6.51 3.13 11.52
C LEU A 94 6.16 4.57 11.10
N LEU A 95 6.18 4.87 9.81
CA LEU A 95 5.85 6.19 9.29
C LEU A 95 4.38 6.56 9.56
N GLY A 96 3.46 5.59 9.47
CA GLY A 96 2.07 5.77 9.85
C GLY A 96 1.90 6.07 11.35
N MET A 97 2.69 5.43 12.22
CA MET A 97 2.69 5.75 13.66
C MET A 97 3.20 7.18 13.93
N VAL A 98 4.28 7.60 13.25
CA VAL A 98 4.79 8.96 13.36
C VAL A 98 3.74 9.97 12.90
N MET A 99 3.02 9.70 11.81
CA MET A 99 1.93 10.54 11.32
C MET A 99 0.82 10.72 12.38
N VAL A 100 0.37 9.62 13.00
CA VAL A 100 -0.65 9.70 14.07
C VAL A 100 -0.12 10.44 15.29
N ALA A 101 1.15 10.24 15.65
CA ALA A 101 1.78 10.95 16.76
C ALA A 101 1.88 12.46 16.49
N GLU A 102 2.22 12.86 15.26
CA GLU A 102 2.23 14.27 14.83
C GLU A 102 0.83 14.89 14.91
N ASP A 103 -0.20 14.20 14.39
CA ASP A 103 -1.59 14.65 14.51
C ASP A 103 -2.05 14.77 15.97
N ALA A 104 -1.73 13.77 16.82
CA ALA A 104 -2.07 13.79 18.23
C ALA A 104 -1.39 14.94 18.97
N LEU A 105 -0.11 15.20 18.67
CA LEU A 105 0.65 16.28 19.27
C LEU A 105 -0.01 17.64 18.98
N PHE A 106 -0.35 17.91 17.72
CA PHE A 106 -0.95 19.19 17.32
C PHE A 106 -2.38 19.37 17.81
N PHE A 107 -3.23 18.37 17.66
CA PHE A 107 -4.65 18.54 17.95
C PHE A 107 -5.03 18.28 19.42
N LEU A 108 -4.33 17.36 20.11
CA LEU A 108 -4.70 16.95 21.46
C LEU A 108 -3.79 17.58 22.54
N VAL A 109 -2.49 17.70 22.28
CA VAL A 109 -1.53 18.13 23.30
C VAL A 109 -1.29 19.65 23.23
N LEU A 110 -0.84 20.16 22.10
CA LEU A 110 -0.39 21.54 21.99
C LEU A 110 -1.53 22.53 21.79
N SER A 111 -2.63 22.09 21.22
CA SER A 111 -3.80 22.95 20.93
C SER A 111 -3.50 24.23 20.13
N THR A 112 -2.32 24.29 19.50
CA THR A 112 -1.83 25.42 18.71
C THR A 112 -1.81 25.04 17.22
N ASP A 113 -2.22 25.98 16.38
CA ASP A 113 -2.26 25.73 14.93
C ASP A 113 -0.87 25.79 14.29
N THR A 114 0.10 26.41 14.94
CA THR A 114 1.46 26.58 14.42
C THR A 114 2.51 26.54 15.53
N ILE A 115 3.64 25.87 15.24
CA ILE A 115 4.85 25.89 16.09
C ILE A 115 6.00 26.41 15.24
N THR A 116 6.70 27.42 15.72
CA THR A 116 7.92 27.94 15.09
C THR A 116 9.16 27.35 15.77
N LEU A 117 9.92 26.54 15.04
CA LEU A 117 11.21 25.99 15.44
C LEU A 117 12.31 26.66 14.60
N GLY A 118 12.77 27.83 15.03
CA GLY A 118 13.73 28.60 14.26
C GLY A 118 13.17 29.05 12.89
N PRO A 119 13.83 28.70 11.75
CA PRO A 119 13.35 29.08 10.43
C PRO A 119 12.21 28.20 9.91
N ILE A 120 11.82 27.14 10.63
CA ILE A 120 10.81 26.16 10.20
C ILE A 120 9.52 26.40 10.98
N THR A 121 8.42 26.70 10.28
CA THR A 121 7.08 26.76 10.85
C THR A 121 6.38 25.42 10.59
N LEU A 122 6.11 24.69 11.66
CA LEU A 122 5.27 23.50 11.64
C LEU A 122 3.81 23.94 11.81
N SER A 123 2.93 23.49 10.94
CA SER A 123 1.50 23.81 10.96
C SER A 123 0.68 22.56 11.15
N ALA A 124 -0.36 22.64 11.97
CA ALA A 124 -1.33 21.57 12.18
C ALA A 124 -2.02 21.11 10.86
N GLU A 125 -2.11 22.01 9.88
CA GLU A 125 -2.70 21.70 8.56
C GLU A 125 -1.73 20.94 7.64
N ARG A 126 -0.42 20.94 7.95
CA ARG A 126 0.62 20.29 7.14
C ARG A 126 1.32 19.22 7.94
N ASN A 127 0.78 18.00 7.90
CA ASN A 127 1.46 16.85 8.48
C ASN A 127 2.63 16.44 7.57
N TYR A 128 3.85 16.62 8.04
CA TYR A 128 5.07 16.30 7.28
C TYR A 128 5.26 14.82 7.13
N ALA A 129 4.95 14.03 8.16
CA ALA A 129 5.02 12.57 8.10
C ALA A 129 4.02 12.01 7.07
N GLU A 130 2.81 12.60 6.97
CA GLU A 130 1.84 12.25 5.93
C GLU A 130 2.39 12.51 4.53
N ASN A 131 3.03 13.66 4.30
CA ASN A 131 3.60 13.99 3.00
C ASN A 131 4.69 12.99 2.60
N VAL A 132 5.59 12.63 3.54
CA VAL A 132 6.62 11.61 3.32
C VAL A 132 5.99 10.25 3.04
N LEU A 133 4.98 9.85 3.83
CA LEU A 133 4.23 8.62 3.62
C LEU A 133 3.62 8.56 2.21
N MET A 134 2.98 9.64 1.78
CA MET A 134 2.36 9.72 0.46
C MET A 134 3.39 9.66 -0.66
N MET A 135 4.56 10.31 -0.51
CA MET A 135 5.66 10.22 -1.48
C MET A 135 6.21 8.80 -1.58
N VAL A 136 6.42 8.12 -0.45
CA VAL A 136 6.89 6.73 -0.43
C VAL A 136 5.88 5.81 -1.10
N CYS A 137 4.60 5.93 -0.76
CA CYS A 137 3.55 5.13 -1.39
C CYS A 137 3.44 5.41 -2.90
N ALA A 138 3.57 6.68 -3.33
CA ALA A 138 3.56 7.05 -4.73
C ALA A 138 4.74 6.41 -5.48
N ALA A 139 5.94 6.52 -4.92
CA ALA A 139 7.13 5.92 -5.50
C ALA A 139 6.99 4.39 -5.62
N MET A 140 6.48 3.72 -4.59
CA MET A 140 6.22 2.28 -4.64
C MET A 140 5.19 1.90 -5.71
N THR A 141 4.11 2.68 -5.83
CA THR A 141 3.06 2.44 -6.84
C THR A 141 3.61 2.64 -8.25
N CYS A 142 4.36 3.72 -8.48
CA CYS A 142 5.01 3.98 -9.76
C CYS A 142 6.04 2.89 -10.11
N TRP A 143 6.87 2.50 -9.14
CA TRP A 143 7.83 1.42 -9.31
C TRP A 143 7.14 0.10 -9.72
N PHE A 144 6.07 -0.25 -9.02
CA PHE A 144 5.29 -1.45 -9.33
C PHE A 144 4.68 -1.38 -10.74
N ALA A 145 4.06 -0.24 -11.09
CA ALA A 145 3.46 -0.04 -12.41
C ALA A 145 4.51 -0.11 -13.53
N LEU A 146 5.67 0.55 -13.36
CA LEU A 146 6.76 0.50 -14.33
C LEU A 146 7.30 -0.92 -14.49
N ARG A 147 7.41 -1.67 -13.40
CA ARG A 147 7.85 -3.06 -13.44
C ARG A 147 6.86 -3.93 -14.23
N GLN A 148 5.56 -3.74 -14.03
CA GLN A 148 4.54 -4.45 -14.80
C GLN A 148 4.61 -4.11 -16.30
N LEU A 149 4.79 -2.84 -16.62
CA LEU A 149 4.95 -2.38 -18.01
C LEU A 149 6.23 -2.96 -18.65
N ASN A 150 7.34 -2.99 -17.94
CA ASN A 150 8.60 -3.54 -18.44
C ASN A 150 8.51 -5.06 -18.71
N ILE A 151 7.77 -5.80 -17.90
CA ILE A 151 7.52 -7.23 -18.16
C ILE A 151 6.74 -7.39 -19.47
N HIS A 152 5.83 -6.48 -19.82
CA HIS A 152 5.05 -6.54 -21.06
C HIS A 152 5.81 -5.98 -22.28
N SER A 153 6.78 -5.09 -22.11
CA SER A 153 7.50 -4.45 -23.23
C SER A 153 8.80 -5.15 -23.61
N ASN A 154 9.41 -5.92 -22.73
CA ASN A 154 10.69 -6.59 -22.94
C ASN A 154 10.51 -8.06 -23.36
N THR A 155 9.80 -8.31 -24.45
CA THR A 155 9.91 -9.53 -25.23
C THR A 155 11.09 -9.44 -26.20
N SER A 156 12.26 -9.01 -25.76
CA SER A 156 13.48 -9.14 -26.54
C SER A 156 14.49 -9.98 -25.77
N PRO A 157 14.91 -11.12 -26.32
CA PRO A 157 15.79 -12.04 -25.62
C PRO A 157 17.24 -11.64 -25.86
N VAL A 158 17.79 -10.73 -25.09
CA VAL A 158 19.25 -10.58 -25.03
C VAL A 158 19.68 -10.17 -23.62
N VAL A 159 20.55 -11.01 -23.08
CA VAL A 159 21.59 -10.78 -22.08
C VAL A 159 21.24 -10.90 -20.60
N ASP A 160 21.78 -11.98 -20.06
CA ASP A 160 22.27 -12.19 -18.68
C ASP A 160 21.30 -11.91 -17.54
N ASP A 161 20.25 -12.72 -17.49
CA ASP A 161 19.20 -12.55 -16.50
C ASP A 161 18.89 -13.82 -15.72
N THR A 162 19.91 -14.50 -15.21
CA THR A 162 19.70 -15.66 -14.32
C THR A 162 18.82 -15.29 -13.09
N LEU A 163 18.91 -14.07 -12.62
CA LEU A 163 18.07 -13.55 -11.54
C LEU A 163 16.67 -13.17 -12.01
N ARG A 164 16.53 -12.59 -13.20
CA ARG A 164 15.21 -12.29 -13.80
C ARG A 164 14.51 -13.59 -14.23
N TYR A 165 15.23 -14.52 -14.81
CA TYR A 165 14.70 -15.84 -15.16
C TYR A 165 14.14 -16.57 -13.94
N ARG A 166 14.85 -16.58 -12.83
CA ARG A 166 14.33 -17.17 -11.58
C ARG A 166 13.09 -16.44 -11.07
N GLN A 167 13.08 -15.10 -11.11
CA GLN A 167 11.93 -14.33 -10.67
C GLN A 167 10.71 -14.54 -11.57
N THR A 168 10.91 -14.59 -12.87
CA THR A 168 9.83 -14.84 -13.85
C THR A 168 9.32 -16.27 -13.74
N ALA A 169 10.19 -17.26 -13.56
CA ALA A 169 9.80 -18.65 -13.36
C ALA A 169 8.99 -18.83 -12.05
N GLU A 170 9.40 -18.18 -10.96
CA GLU A 170 8.63 -18.20 -9.70
C GLU A 170 7.25 -17.54 -9.86
N ASP A 171 7.17 -16.41 -10.56
CA ASP A 171 5.92 -15.69 -10.81
C ASP A 171 5.01 -16.49 -11.77
N LEU A 172 5.56 -17.20 -12.75
CA LEU A 172 4.85 -18.10 -13.67
C LEU A 172 4.28 -19.32 -12.96
N LEU A 173 5.03 -19.95 -12.06
CA LEU A 173 4.55 -21.07 -11.25
C LEU A 173 3.37 -20.66 -10.35
N VAL A 174 3.45 -19.49 -9.75
CA VAL A 174 2.35 -18.93 -8.93
C VAL A 174 1.12 -18.66 -9.81
N TYR A 175 1.32 -18.10 -11.00
CA TYR A 175 0.25 -17.83 -11.96
C TYR A 175 -0.42 -19.10 -12.43
N ALA A 176 0.37 -20.10 -12.84
CA ALA A 176 -0.11 -21.39 -13.31
C ALA A 176 -0.96 -22.11 -12.25
N LYS A 177 -0.48 -22.13 -11.01
CA LYS A 177 -1.18 -22.76 -9.89
C LYS A 177 -2.47 -22.01 -9.52
N ARG A 178 -2.48 -20.69 -9.63
CA ARG A 178 -3.64 -19.84 -9.36
C ARG A 178 -4.76 -20.02 -10.39
N HIS A 179 -4.40 -20.18 -11.65
CA HIS A 179 -5.34 -20.36 -12.75
C HIS A 179 -5.62 -21.83 -13.06
N GLN A 180 -5.09 -22.77 -12.23
CA GLN A 180 -5.25 -24.22 -12.40
C GLN A 180 -4.86 -24.70 -13.80
N LEU A 181 -3.79 -24.13 -14.35
CA LEU A 181 -3.33 -24.47 -15.69
C LEU A 181 -2.86 -25.93 -15.73
N THR A 182 -3.21 -26.61 -16.81
CA THR A 182 -2.71 -27.97 -17.09
C THR A 182 -1.21 -27.94 -17.39
N ALA A 183 -0.54 -29.08 -17.23
CA ALA A 183 0.90 -29.19 -17.50
C ALA A 183 1.29 -28.71 -18.91
N ARG A 184 0.41 -28.91 -19.89
CA ARG A 184 0.62 -28.49 -21.29
C ARG A 184 0.48 -26.97 -21.47
N GLU A 185 -0.44 -26.33 -20.74
CA GLU A 185 -0.59 -24.88 -20.74
C GLU A 185 0.56 -24.18 -20.01
N GLN A 186 1.11 -24.83 -18.98
CA GLN A 186 2.33 -24.36 -18.30
C GLN A 186 3.55 -24.40 -19.22
N GLU A 187 3.69 -25.49 -19.99
CA GLU A 187 4.78 -25.64 -20.95
C GLU A 187 4.71 -24.57 -22.07
N VAL A 188 3.52 -24.21 -22.53
CA VAL A 188 3.32 -23.11 -23.50
C VAL A 188 3.66 -21.75 -22.88
N LEU A 189 3.34 -21.53 -21.60
CA LEU A 189 3.66 -20.29 -20.88
C LEU A 189 5.18 -20.11 -20.65
N ASP A 190 5.92 -21.20 -20.51
CA ASP A 190 7.39 -21.17 -20.39
C ASP A 190 8.09 -20.81 -21.73
N TYR A 191 7.40 -20.96 -22.87
CA TYR A 191 7.91 -20.60 -24.20
C TYR A 191 7.60 -19.16 -24.64
N ILE A 192 6.74 -18.42 -23.92
CA ILE A 192 6.37 -17.03 -24.20
C ILE A 192 7.14 -16.06 -23.30
#